data_d275be57a5cef20edcbe222ee9afc602
#
_entry.id   d275be57a5cef20edcbe222ee9afc602
#
_cell.length_a   1.000
_cell.length_b   1.000
_cell.length_c   1.000
_cell.angle_alpha   90.00
_cell.angle_beta   90.00
_cell.angle_gamma   90.00
#
_symmetry.space_group_name_H-M   'P 1'
#
loop_
_entity.id
_entity.type
_entity.pdbx_description
1 polymer ?
#
loop_
_entity_poly.entity_id
_entity_poly.type
_entity_poly.pdbx_seq_one_letter_code
_entity_poly.pdbx_strand_id
1 'polypeptide(L)'
;ISSEAEAAGEANYYRPRSLAALDALVGRLGNKAIVAGCTDFALEITQRWRAYQNLVDVTRVPELLAITEADGKLTIGAAVTYTDIERQFKDLSPGFVHLLSRLGSRQIRNCGTLGGNIGTASPIADTPPVLLAWDADVVIRSCAPEAMATESHIALSDFYLDYRKTRLQA
;
A
#
# COMPACT_ATOMS: atom_id res chain seq x y z
N ILE A 1 24.79 -12.49 -25.03
CA ILE A 1 23.66 -12.06 -24.19
C ILE A 1 22.58 -13.11 -24.39
N SER A 2 22.63 -14.20 -23.63
CA SER A 2 21.60 -15.22 -23.61
C SER A 2 20.58 -14.77 -22.54
N SER A 3 19.47 -14.20 -23.00
CA SER A 3 18.30 -14.03 -22.17
C SER A 3 17.58 -15.39 -22.15
N GLU A 4 17.77 -16.16 -21.09
CA GLU A 4 16.79 -17.16 -20.71
C GLU A 4 15.55 -16.40 -20.25
N ALA A 5 14.61 -16.18 -21.18
CA ALA A 5 13.25 -15.87 -20.84
C ALA A 5 12.69 -17.16 -20.22
N GLU A 6 12.72 -17.27 -18.89
CA GLU A 6 11.87 -18.22 -18.20
C GLU A 6 10.44 -18.00 -18.72
N ALA A 7 9.86 -19.05 -19.28
CA ALA A 7 8.47 -19.02 -19.71
C ALA A 7 7.63 -18.65 -18.49
N ALA A 8 7.09 -17.43 -18.50
CA ALA A 8 6.18 -16.97 -17.47
C ALA A 8 4.97 -17.91 -17.50
N GLY A 9 4.83 -18.77 -16.49
CA GLY A 9 3.61 -19.53 -16.26
C GLY A 9 2.43 -18.58 -16.17
N GLU A 10 1.21 -19.10 -16.30
CA GLU A 10 -0.01 -18.29 -16.20
C GLU A 10 0.01 -17.43 -14.94
N ALA A 11 -0.07 -16.10 -15.12
CA ALA A 11 -0.16 -15.17 -14.03
C ALA A 11 -1.60 -15.18 -13.48
N ASN A 12 -1.72 -15.32 -12.16
CA ASN A 12 -3.02 -15.31 -11.48
C ASN A 12 -3.30 -13.92 -10.91
N TYR A 13 -4.55 -13.47 -11.05
CA TYR A 13 -5.03 -12.21 -10.50
C TYR A 13 -6.17 -12.48 -9.52
N TYR A 14 -5.98 -12.08 -8.28
CA TYR A 14 -6.95 -12.26 -7.19
C TYR A 14 -7.47 -10.91 -6.73
N ARG A 15 -8.76 -10.84 -6.43
CA ARG A 15 -9.43 -9.61 -6.01
C ARG A 15 -10.36 -9.88 -4.84
N PRO A 16 -9.81 -10.03 -3.61
CA PRO A 16 -10.60 -10.29 -2.42
C PRO A 16 -11.56 -9.13 -2.12
N ARG A 17 -12.67 -9.45 -1.46
CA ARG A 17 -13.72 -8.49 -1.09
C ARG A 17 -13.93 -8.35 0.41
N SER A 18 -13.02 -8.89 1.22
CA SER A 18 -13.00 -8.76 2.68
C SER A 18 -11.59 -8.99 3.20
N LEU A 19 -11.28 -8.50 4.41
CA LEU A 19 -10.01 -8.81 5.08
C LEU A 19 -9.81 -10.32 5.25
N ALA A 20 -10.83 -11.06 5.65
CA ALA A 20 -10.71 -12.51 5.82
C ALA A 20 -10.33 -13.23 4.52
N ALA A 21 -10.90 -12.83 3.38
CA ALA A 21 -10.53 -13.37 2.08
C ALA A 21 -9.11 -12.96 1.67
N LEU A 22 -8.69 -11.75 2.00
CA LEU A 22 -7.32 -11.27 1.78
C LEU A 22 -6.33 -12.09 2.62
N ASP A 23 -6.59 -12.26 3.91
CA ASP A 23 -5.74 -13.01 4.84
C ASP A 23 -5.51 -14.45 4.33
N ALA A 24 -6.59 -15.12 3.93
CA ALA A 24 -6.52 -16.48 3.39
C ALA A 24 -5.66 -16.56 2.10
N LEU A 25 -5.74 -15.55 1.23
CA LEU A 25 -4.91 -15.48 0.02
C LEU A 25 -3.44 -15.20 0.38
N VAL A 26 -3.18 -14.20 1.21
CA VAL A 26 -1.83 -13.79 1.60
C VAL A 26 -1.11 -14.92 2.34
N GLY A 27 -1.78 -15.61 3.26
CA GLY A 27 -1.21 -16.74 3.99
C GLY A 27 -0.90 -17.95 3.10
N ARG A 28 -1.68 -18.19 2.04
CA ARG A 28 -1.58 -19.36 1.18
C ARG A 28 -0.64 -19.19 -0.01
N LEU A 29 -0.66 -18.01 -0.64
CA LEU A 29 0.05 -17.79 -1.90
C LEU A 29 1.54 -17.55 -1.67
N GLY A 30 2.39 -18.33 -2.36
CA GLY A 30 3.81 -18.00 -2.58
C GLY A 30 3.96 -17.01 -3.73
N ASN A 31 5.14 -16.42 -3.88
CA ASN A 31 5.52 -15.50 -4.99
C ASN A 31 4.38 -14.56 -5.40
N LYS A 32 3.90 -13.78 -4.44
CA LYS A 32 2.78 -12.85 -4.60
C LYS A 32 3.24 -11.39 -4.53
N ALA A 33 2.55 -10.52 -5.26
CA ALA A 33 2.59 -9.09 -5.04
C ALA A 33 1.22 -8.58 -4.63
N ILE A 34 1.17 -7.82 -3.55
CA ILE A 34 -0.03 -7.09 -3.13
C ILE A 34 -0.04 -5.76 -3.87
N VAL A 35 -1.13 -5.49 -4.57
CA VAL A 35 -1.26 -4.30 -5.40
C VAL A 35 -2.52 -3.51 -5.04
N ALA A 36 -2.39 -2.19 -5.05
CA ALA A 36 -3.50 -1.26 -4.90
C ALA A 36 -3.59 -0.35 -6.14
N GLY A 37 -3.15 0.89 -6.07
CA GLY A 37 -3.23 1.84 -7.17
C GLY A 37 -2.27 1.62 -8.34
N CYS A 38 -1.29 0.75 -8.20
CA CYS A 38 -0.30 0.35 -9.20
C CYS A 38 0.55 1.49 -9.79
N THR A 39 0.49 2.71 -9.28
CA THR A 39 1.15 3.88 -9.86
C THR A 39 2.69 3.82 -9.81
N ASP A 40 3.26 3.07 -8.86
CA ASP A 40 4.69 2.75 -8.80
C ASP A 40 4.94 1.29 -9.20
N PHE A 41 4.12 0.36 -8.70
CA PHE A 41 4.29 -1.06 -8.97
C PHE A 41 4.27 -1.42 -10.47
N ALA A 42 3.48 -0.71 -11.27
CA ALA A 42 3.45 -0.95 -12.72
C ALA A 42 4.81 -0.78 -13.40
N LEU A 43 5.71 0.03 -12.84
CA LEU A 43 7.07 0.22 -13.34
C LEU A 43 7.93 -1.05 -13.21
N GLU A 44 7.67 -1.88 -12.21
CA GLU A 44 8.34 -3.17 -12.05
C GLU A 44 8.08 -4.08 -13.26
N ILE A 45 6.86 -4.04 -13.80
CA ILE A 45 6.44 -4.83 -14.95
C ILE A 45 6.89 -4.15 -16.25
N THR A 46 6.58 -2.86 -16.42
CA THR A 46 6.74 -2.16 -17.71
C THR A 46 8.17 -1.72 -18.00
N GLN A 47 8.98 -1.42 -16.99
CA GLN A 47 10.34 -0.94 -17.13
C GLN A 47 11.40 -1.95 -16.69
N ARG A 48 11.09 -2.75 -15.64
CA ARG A 48 12.04 -3.72 -15.10
C ARG A 48 11.78 -5.15 -15.57
N TRP A 49 10.71 -5.36 -16.36
CA TRP A 49 10.33 -6.65 -16.94
C TRP A 49 10.18 -7.77 -15.91
N ARG A 50 9.82 -7.41 -14.66
CA ARG A 50 9.57 -8.40 -13.61
C ARG A 50 8.28 -9.14 -13.89
N ALA A 51 8.32 -10.46 -13.77
CA ALA A 51 7.15 -11.33 -13.80
C ALA A 51 6.69 -11.65 -12.38
N TYR A 52 5.38 -11.60 -12.15
CA TYR A 52 4.75 -11.98 -10.90
C TYR A 52 3.76 -13.11 -11.15
N GLN A 53 3.91 -14.19 -10.40
CA GLN A 53 3.02 -15.34 -10.53
C GLN A 53 1.62 -15.05 -9.99
N ASN A 54 1.54 -14.31 -8.89
CA ASN A 54 0.27 -14.01 -8.22
C ASN A 54 0.18 -12.51 -7.91
N LEU A 55 -0.86 -11.85 -8.43
CA LEU A 55 -1.20 -10.48 -8.09
C LEU A 55 -2.45 -10.48 -7.21
N VAL A 56 -2.38 -9.82 -6.06
CA VAL A 56 -3.50 -9.69 -5.12
C VAL A 56 -3.91 -8.23 -5.04
N ASP A 57 -5.01 -7.89 -5.71
CA ASP A 57 -5.58 -6.53 -5.75
C ASP A 57 -6.45 -6.29 -4.52
N VAL A 58 -6.02 -5.34 -3.68
CA VAL A 58 -6.73 -4.99 -2.44
C VAL A 58 -7.75 -3.86 -2.60
N THR A 59 -7.96 -3.35 -3.80
CA THR A 59 -8.88 -2.21 -4.06
C THR A 59 -10.37 -2.52 -3.87
N ARG A 60 -10.72 -3.74 -3.46
CA ARG A 60 -12.10 -4.17 -3.17
C ARG A 60 -12.29 -4.65 -1.73
N VAL A 61 -11.31 -4.44 -0.87
CA VAL A 61 -11.39 -4.75 0.57
C VAL A 61 -11.91 -3.50 1.29
N PRO A 62 -13.17 -3.48 1.77
CA PRO A 62 -13.80 -2.27 2.32
C PRO A 62 -13.02 -1.67 3.50
N GLU A 63 -12.45 -2.52 4.35
CA GLU A 63 -11.69 -2.10 5.52
C GLU A 63 -10.41 -1.34 5.14
N LEU A 64 -9.82 -1.66 3.99
CA LEU A 64 -8.64 -0.95 3.46
C LEU A 64 -8.99 0.32 2.69
N LEU A 65 -10.27 0.56 2.42
CA LEU A 65 -10.78 1.76 1.75
C LEU A 65 -11.39 2.77 2.72
N ALA A 66 -11.50 2.42 4.01
CA ALA A 66 -12.15 3.24 5.01
C ALA A 66 -11.19 4.28 5.60
N ILE A 67 -11.75 5.44 5.95
CA ILE A 67 -11.15 6.40 6.88
C ILE A 67 -12.09 6.47 8.07
N THR A 68 -11.57 6.17 9.25
CA THR A 68 -12.37 6.13 10.49
C THR A 68 -11.71 6.96 11.58
N GLU A 69 -12.53 7.55 12.43
CA GLU A 69 -12.07 8.29 13.60
C GLU A 69 -12.63 7.61 14.86
N ALA A 70 -11.73 7.31 15.79
CA ALA A 70 -12.07 6.76 17.10
C ALA A 70 -11.04 7.22 18.14
N ASP A 71 -11.49 7.59 19.31
CA ASP A 71 -10.65 7.99 20.45
C ASP A 71 -9.63 9.10 20.11
N GLY A 72 -10.04 10.05 19.27
CA GLY A 72 -9.17 11.15 18.80
C GLY A 72 -8.06 10.72 17.85
N LYS A 73 -8.09 9.50 17.36
CA LYS A 73 -7.18 8.97 16.35
C LYS A 73 -7.89 8.75 15.01
N LEU A 74 -7.19 9.06 13.94
CA LEU A 74 -7.65 8.85 12.59
C LEU A 74 -6.95 7.62 12.01
N THR A 75 -7.73 6.64 11.57
CA THR A 75 -7.22 5.44 10.87
C THR A 75 -7.55 5.53 9.41
N ILE A 76 -6.53 5.43 8.56
CA ILE A 76 -6.65 5.50 7.10
C ILE A 76 -6.29 4.14 6.52
N GLY A 77 -7.21 3.51 5.84
CA GLY A 77 -6.97 2.24 5.17
C GLY A 77 -5.88 2.33 4.08
N ALA A 78 -5.09 1.30 3.94
CA ALA A 78 -3.91 1.29 3.07
C ALA A 78 -4.24 1.49 1.57
N ALA A 79 -5.46 1.18 1.15
CA ALA A 79 -5.92 1.34 -0.23
C ALA A 79 -6.74 2.63 -0.47
N VAL A 80 -6.83 3.53 0.52
CA VAL A 80 -7.46 4.85 0.34
C VAL A 80 -6.63 5.67 -0.63
N THR A 81 -7.28 6.21 -1.66
CA THR A 81 -6.61 7.01 -2.69
C THR A 81 -6.32 8.43 -2.21
N TYR A 82 -5.33 9.07 -2.80
CA TYR A 82 -5.05 10.49 -2.52
C TYR A 82 -6.27 11.39 -2.81
N THR A 83 -7.04 11.09 -3.85
CA THR A 83 -8.27 11.84 -4.18
C THR A 83 -9.33 11.69 -3.09
N ASP A 84 -9.45 10.52 -2.47
CA ASP A 84 -10.41 10.31 -1.38
C ASP A 84 -9.93 11.02 -0.09
N ILE A 85 -8.64 11.03 0.17
CA ILE A 85 -8.05 11.81 1.26
C ILE A 85 -8.27 13.32 1.02
N GLU A 86 -7.99 13.84 -0.18
CA GLU A 86 -8.24 15.25 -0.53
C GLU A 86 -9.68 15.68 -0.19
N ARG A 87 -10.67 14.82 -0.47
CA ARG A 87 -12.07 15.12 -0.19
C ARG A 87 -12.39 15.13 1.30
N GLN A 88 -11.89 14.15 2.04
CA GLN A 88 -12.23 13.97 3.46
C GLN A 88 -11.44 14.89 4.37
N PHE A 89 -10.21 15.28 3.99
CA PHE A 89 -9.33 16.13 4.79
C PHE A 89 -9.44 17.62 4.46
N LYS A 90 -10.35 18.00 3.56
CA LYS A 90 -10.47 19.39 3.08
C LYS A 90 -10.55 20.42 4.20
N ASP A 91 -11.34 20.11 5.22
CA ASP A 91 -11.54 21.00 6.36
C ASP A 91 -10.69 20.62 7.59
N LEU A 92 -10.24 19.36 7.66
CA LEU A 92 -9.43 18.84 8.75
C LEU A 92 -7.96 19.28 8.66
N SER A 93 -7.38 19.21 7.48
CA SER A 93 -5.97 19.58 7.26
C SER A 93 -5.78 20.19 5.87
N PRO A 94 -6.09 21.49 5.69
CA PRO A 94 -5.90 22.19 4.41
C PRO A 94 -4.46 22.15 3.89
N GLY A 95 -3.46 22.17 4.79
CA GLY A 95 -2.04 22.07 4.42
C GLY A 95 -1.69 20.71 3.78
N PHE A 96 -2.21 19.63 4.33
CA PHE A 96 -2.01 18.29 3.75
C PHE A 96 -2.72 18.14 2.40
N VAL A 97 -3.94 18.65 2.27
CA VAL A 97 -4.67 18.69 1.00
C VAL A 97 -3.91 19.51 -0.05
N HIS A 98 -3.34 20.64 0.35
CA HIS A 98 -2.50 21.44 -0.54
C HIS A 98 -1.27 20.66 -1.03
N LEU A 99 -0.59 19.92 -0.15
CA LEU A 99 0.51 19.04 -0.52
C LEU A 99 0.05 17.97 -1.52
N LEU A 100 -1.05 17.26 -1.20
CA LEU A 100 -1.59 16.21 -2.08
C LEU A 100 -1.99 16.76 -3.46
N SER A 101 -2.54 17.98 -3.54
CA SER A 101 -2.91 18.61 -4.81
C SER A 101 -1.72 18.80 -5.77
N ARG A 102 -0.50 18.82 -5.24
CA ARG A 102 0.76 18.97 -5.98
C ARG A 102 1.46 17.63 -6.23
N LEU A 103 0.98 16.55 -5.63
CA LEU A 103 1.54 15.22 -5.76
C LEU A 103 1.10 14.59 -7.09
N GLY A 104 2.00 14.49 -8.05
CA GLY A 104 1.74 13.88 -9.35
C GLY A 104 0.58 14.53 -10.12
N SER A 105 0.08 13.82 -11.11
CA SER A 105 -1.09 14.24 -11.87
C SER A 105 -2.41 13.82 -11.20
N ARG A 106 -3.54 14.38 -11.66
CA ARG A 106 -4.88 13.96 -11.20
C ARG A 106 -5.10 12.46 -11.39
N GLN A 107 -4.66 11.89 -12.50
CA GLN A 107 -4.76 10.46 -12.80
C GLN A 107 -3.99 9.63 -11.78
N ILE A 108 -2.79 10.06 -11.42
CA ILE A 108 -1.98 9.41 -10.38
C ILE A 108 -2.72 9.46 -9.03
N ARG A 109 -3.26 10.62 -8.64
CA ARG A 109 -3.98 10.76 -7.36
C ARG A 109 -5.28 9.95 -7.28
N ASN A 110 -5.94 9.72 -8.41
CA ASN A 110 -7.14 8.89 -8.45
C ASN A 110 -6.85 7.39 -8.22
N CYS A 111 -5.62 6.95 -8.39
CA CYS A 111 -5.21 5.56 -8.23
C CYS A 111 -4.22 5.36 -7.08
N GLY A 112 -3.23 6.26 -6.95
CA GLY A 112 -2.19 6.17 -5.92
C GLY A 112 -2.80 6.22 -4.52
N THR A 113 -2.27 5.37 -3.63
CA THR A 113 -2.79 5.20 -2.28
C THR A 113 -1.77 5.61 -1.22
N LEU A 114 -2.24 6.01 -0.04
CA LEU A 114 -1.37 6.38 1.07
C LEU A 114 -0.51 5.19 1.52
N GLY A 115 -1.11 4.03 1.71
CA GLY A 115 -0.38 2.81 2.10
C GLY A 115 0.63 2.37 1.03
N GLY A 116 0.30 2.51 -0.26
CA GLY A 116 1.23 2.24 -1.35
C GLY A 116 2.45 3.16 -1.32
N ASN A 117 2.26 4.45 -1.04
CA ASN A 117 3.36 5.41 -0.93
C ASN A 117 4.29 5.10 0.25
N ILE A 118 3.71 4.77 1.42
CA ILE A 118 4.47 4.33 2.60
C ILE A 118 5.22 3.04 2.31
N GLY A 119 4.53 2.02 1.77
CA GLY A 119 5.09 0.70 1.52
C GLY A 119 6.20 0.65 0.45
N THR A 120 6.15 1.55 -0.54
CA THR A 120 7.19 1.70 -1.57
C THR A 120 8.52 2.19 -0.99
N ALA A 121 8.49 2.89 0.15
CA ALA A 121 9.66 3.47 0.83
C ALA A 121 10.56 4.28 -0.11
N SER A 122 9.96 5.08 -0.97
CA SER A 122 10.72 5.99 -1.84
C SER A 122 11.37 7.09 -1.00
N PRO A 123 12.67 7.38 -1.19
CA PRO A 123 13.34 8.45 -0.46
C PRO A 123 12.84 9.86 -0.84
N ILE A 124 12.07 9.97 -1.90
CA ILE A 124 11.46 11.22 -2.36
C ILE A 124 9.93 11.21 -2.21
N ALA A 125 9.38 10.33 -1.36
CA ALA A 125 7.96 10.28 -1.11
C ALA A 125 7.49 11.53 -0.33
N ASP A 126 6.41 12.16 -0.77
CA ASP A 126 5.93 13.43 -0.23
C ASP A 126 5.11 13.27 1.05
N THR A 127 4.40 12.16 1.23
CA THR A 127 3.50 11.99 2.38
C THR A 127 4.18 11.56 3.68
N PRO A 128 5.25 10.73 3.69
CA PRO A 128 5.87 10.30 4.93
C PRO A 128 6.36 11.43 5.85
N PRO A 129 6.96 12.54 5.35
CA PRO A 129 7.39 13.65 6.22
C PRO A 129 6.23 14.29 7.01
N VAL A 130 5.05 14.41 6.39
CA VAL A 130 3.87 14.95 7.07
C VAL A 130 3.34 13.97 8.11
N LEU A 131 3.29 12.69 7.76
CA LEU A 131 2.84 11.63 8.67
C LEU A 131 3.78 11.47 9.87
N LEU A 132 5.09 11.62 9.66
CA LEU A 132 6.08 11.65 10.75
C LEU A 132 5.87 12.86 11.67
N ALA A 133 5.58 14.04 11.12
CA ALA A 133 5.27 15.21 11.91
C ALA A 133 3.95 15.10 12.70
N TRP A 134 3.09 14.16 12.32
CA TRP A 134 1.86 13.82 13.03
C TRP A 134 2.00 12.61 13.97
N ASP A 135 3.21 12.14 14.22
CA ASP A 135 3.50 10.95 15.03
C ASP A 135 2.65 9.73 14.61
N ALA A 136 2.53 9.52 13.29
CA ALA A 136 1.68 8.46 12.76
C ALA A 136 2.27 7.06 13.04
N ASP A 137 1.37 6.12 13.31
CA ASP A 137 1.67 4.70 13.39
C ASP A 137 1.32 3.99 12.06
N VAL A 138 2.06 2.93 11.74
CA VAL A 138 1.72 1.97 10.68
C VAL A 138 1.18 0.71 11.31
N VAL A 139 -0.02 0.30 10.91
CA VAL A 139 -0.60 -0.98 11.30
C VAL A 139 -0.24 -2.02 10.25
N ILE A 140 0.56 -3.00 10.63
CA ILE A 140 0.98 -4.11 9.77
C ILE A 140 0.14 -5.34 10.11
N ARG A 141 -0.52 -5.88 9.09
CA ARG A 141 -1.26 -7.12 9.20
C ARG A 141 -0.45 -8.27 8.63
N SER A 142 -0.17 -9.25 9.46
CA SER A 142 0.61 -10.45 9.12
C SER A 142 -0.30 -11.66 9.03
N CYS A 143 -0.15 -12.45 7.97
CA CYS A 143 -0.95 -13.63 7.70
C CYS A 143 0.00 -14.82 7.49
N ALA A 144 -0.09 -15.81 8.36
CA ALA A 144 0.60 -17.08 8.19
C ALA A 144 -0.39 -18.17 7.73
N PRO A 145 0.07 -19.21 7.02
CA PRO A 145 -0.79 -20.35 6.66
C PRO A 145 -1.43 -20.96 7.91
N GLU A 146 -2.74 -21.22 7.84
CA GLU A 146 -3.52 -21.87 8.90
C GLU A 146 -3.53 -21.16 10.26
N ALA A 147 -3.01 -19.92 10.36
CA ALA A 147 -3.04 -19.12 11.56
C ALA A 147 -3.99 -17.93 11.43
N MET A 148 -4.48 -17.43 12.55
CA MET A 148 -5.22 -16.17 12.57
C MET A 148 -4.27 -15.02 12.20
N ALA A 149 -4.75 -14.09 11.39
CA ALA A 149 -4.00 -12.88 11.09
C ALA A 149 -3.77 -12.07 12.37
N THR A 150 -2.58 -11.51 12.50
CA THR A 150 -2.18 -10.67 13.62
C THR A 150 -1.91 -9.24 13.15
N GLU A 151 -2.14 -8.26 14.00
CA GLU A 151 -1.81 -6.86 13.74
C GLU A 151 -0.72 -6.39 14.70
N SER A 152 0.22 -5.63 14.18
CA SER A 152 1.24 -4.94 14.96
C SER A 152 1.21 -3.45 14.62
N HIS A 153 1.36 -2.61 15.64
CA HIS A 153 1.46 -1.16 15.52
C HIS A 153 2.91 -0.75 15.65
N ILE A 154 3.40 -0.01 14.69
CA ILE A 154 4.81 0.43 14.63
C ILE A 154 4.80 1.93 14.33
N ALA A 155 5.54 2.71 15.10
CA ALA A 155 5.74 4.11 14.78
C ALA A 155 6.31 4.25 13.36
N LEU A 156 5.82 5.20 12.58
CA LEU A 156 6.29 5.37 11.19
C LEU A 156 7.80 5.66 11.15
N SER A 157 8.36 6.28 12.19
CA SER A 157 9.81 6.48 12.34
C SER A 157 10.60 5.18 12.38
N ASP A 158 10.02 4.10 12.91
CA ASP A 158 10.66 2.79 13.07
C ASP A 158 10.31 1.83 11.92
N PHE A 159 9.40 2.24 11.03
CA PHE A 159 8.93 1.42 9.91
C PHE A 159 9.98 1.26 8.81
N TYR A 160 10.75 2.32 8.53
CA TYR A 160 11.81 2.33 7.52
C TYR A 160 13.13 1.83 8.13
N LEU A 161 13.69 0.76 7.56
CA LEU A 161 14.93 0.14 8.06
C LEU A 161 16.18 0.64 7.32
N ASP A 162 16.05 0.91 6.01
CA ASP A 162 17.13 1.32 5.12
C ASP A 162 16.53 1.83 3.80
N TYR A 163 17.38 2.22 2.86
CA TYR A 163 16.96 2.64 1.52
C TYR A 163 16.05 1.59 0.86
N ARG A 164 14.80 1.93 0.65
CA ARG A 164 13.73 1.07 0.11
C ARG A 164 13.51 -0.24 0.87
N LYS A 165 13.86 -0.28 2.14
CA LYS A 165 13.60 -1.42 3.04
C LYS A 165 12.67 -1.00 4.16
N THR A 166 11.66 -1.80 4.38
CA THR A 166 10.66 -1.58 5.42
C THR A 166 10.46 -2.84 6.26
N ARG A 167 9.75 -2.70 7.38
CA ARG A 167 9.34 -3.85 8.19
C ARG A 167 8.30 -4.76 7.53
N LEU A 168 7.75 -4.42 6.35
CA LEU A 168 6.91 -5.33 5.55
C LEU A 168 7.72 -6.47 4.91
N GLN A 169 9.04 -6.33 4.81
CA GLN A 169 9.95 -7.25 4.13
C GLN A 169 10.87 -7.99 5.11
N ALA A 170 10.67 -7.79 6.41
CA ALA A 170 11.49 -8.36 7.47
C ALA A 170 10.95 -9.71 7.96
#